data_ced5ede3c20fd66714843aad379ff43b
#
_entry.id   ced5ede3c20fd66714843aad379ff43b
#
_cell.length_a   1.000
_cell.length_b   1.000
_cell.length_c   1.000
_cell.angle_alpha   90.00
_cell.angle_beta   90.00
_cell.angle_gamma   90.00
#
_symmetry.space_group_name_H-M   'P 1'
#
loop_
_entity.id
_entity.type
_entity.pdbx_description
1 polymer ?
#
loop_
_entity_poly.entity_id
_entity_poly.type
_entity_poly.pdbx_seq_one_letter_code
_entity_poly.pdbx_strand_id
1 'polypeptide(L)'
;SKRMYPDILNYDQVVKVTGSFKAPMGCRSFLGAYEENGHEVHDGRNNLGVVSLNLPRIALEAQGDEEKFYRTLDERLALAKKALLTRIARLENTKARVAPILYMEGACGVRLKADDNVADIFKNGRASISLGYIGIHETINALYKKGHIFDDEQLREKGIAIVRRLSEAVKQWQKETGYAFSLYSTPSENLCDRFCRLDTKQFGVIEGVTDKGYYTNSYHLDVEKKVNPYDKLDFEMPYPELASGGFICYGEYPNIQHNLKALEDVWDYSYDRVPYYGTNTPIDECYECGFTGEFNCTSKGFVCPKCGNHDSAKVSVTRRVCGYLGSPDARPFNAGKQEEVKRRVKHL
;
A
#
# COMPACT_ATOMS: atom_id res chain seq x y z
N SER A 1 -8.82 -22.63 2.49
CA SER A 1 -8.77 -21.65 3.56
C SER A 1 -10.17 -21.24 3.98
N LYS A 2 -10.42 -21.21 5.28
CA LYS A 2 -11.71 -20.76 5.86
C LYS A 2 -11.68 -19.30 6.27
N ARG A 3 -10.55 -18.61 6.08
CA ARG A 3 -10.35 -17.20 6.44
C ARG A 3 -9.42 -16.54 5.42
N MET A 4 -9.50 -15.23 5.32
CA MET A 4 -8.69 -14.40 4.43
C MET A 4 -7.28 -14.14 4.98
N TYR A 5 -6.99 -14.53 6.20
CA TYR A 5 -5.69 -14.38 6.85
C TYR A 5 -5.38 -15.60 7.74
N PRO A 6 -4.15 -15.79 8.22
CA PRO A 6 -3.04 -14.84 8.28
C PRO A 6 -2.39 -14.56 6.92
N ASP A 7 -1.78 -13.37 6.81
CA ASP A 7 -0.84 -13.06 5.75
C ASP A 7 0.52 -13.69 6.08
N ILE A 8 1.36 -13.84 5.05
CA ILE A 8 2.68 -14.48 5.19
C ILE A 8 3.77 -13.41 5.21
N LEU A 9 4.64 -13.47 6.21
CA LEU A 9 5.89 -12.74 6.27
C LEU A 9 7.05 -13.70 5.97
N ASN A 10 7.74 -13.45 4.88
CA ASN A 10 8.88 -14.27 4.44
C ASN A 10 10.14 -13.76 5.14
N TYR A 11 10.64 -14.51 6.13
CA TYR A 11 11.67 -14.08 7.06
C TYR A 11 12.88 -13.47 6.38
N ASP A 12 13.51 -14.22 5.47
CA ASP A 12 14.75 -13.78 4.81
C ASP A 12 14.56 -12.51 3.98
N GLN A 13 13.41 -12.40 3.31
CA GLN A 13 13.08 -11.22 2.50
C GLN A 13 12.76 -10.00 3.38
N VAL A 14 12.09 -10.18 4.51
CA VAL A 14 11.86 -9.09 5.48
C VAL A 14 13.20 -8.58 5.99
N VAL A 15 14.10 -9.48 6.42
CA VAL A 15 15.44 -9.11 6.91
C VAL A 15 16.25 -8.39 5.83
N LYS A 16 16.24 -8.91 4.60
CA LYS A 16 16.91 -8.29 3.45
C LYS A 16 16.47 -6.85 3.21
N VAL A 17 15.18 -6.58 3.28
CA VAL A 17 14.60 -5.26 2.94
C VAL A 17 14.66 -4.28 4.11
N THR A 18 14.48 -4.74 5.34
CA THR A 18 14.32 -3.87 6.52
C THR A 18 15.47 -3.93 7.53
N GLY A 19 16.48 -4.77 7.27
CA GLY A 19 17.67 -4.94 8.11
C GLY A 19 17.51 -5.95 9.25
N SER A 20 16.28 -6.23 9.71
CA SER A 20 15.98 -7.21 10.75
C SER A 20 14.56 -7.76 10.56
N PHE A 21 14.25 -8.89 11.17
CA PHE A 21 12.87 -9.38 11.16
C PHE A 21 11.99 -8.54 12.08
N LYS A 22 10.92 -8.00 11.53
CA LYS A 22 9.91 -7.23 12.25
C LYS A 22 8.54 -7.41 11.62
N ALA A 23 7.49 -7.34 12.44
CA ALA A 23 6.12 -7.32 11.95
C ALA A 23 5.75 -5.95 11.38
N PRO A 24 4.84 -5.88 10.39
CA PRO A 24 4.35 -4.62 9.90
C PRO A 24 3.51 -3.91 10.97
N MET A 25 3.65 -2.60 11.03
CA MET A 25 2.81 -1.73 11.82
C MET A 25 1.58 -1.35 10.99
N GLY A 26 0.38 -1.70 11.46
CA GLY A 26 -0.84 -1.52 10.68
C GLY A 26 -0.87 -2.43 9.44
N CYS A 27 -1.25 -1.89 8.28
CA CYS A 27 -1.52 -2.71 7.09
C CYS A 27 -0.26 -3.23 6.40
N ARG A 28 0.79 -2.43 6.28
CA ARG A 28 2.04 -2.77 5.56
C ARG A 28 3.24 -1.89 5.89
N SER A 29 3.17 -1.04 6.92
CA SER A 29 4.25 -0.13 7.26
C SER A 29 5.33 -0.86 8.06
N PHE A 30 6.59 -0.66 7.66
CA PHE A 30 7.74 -1.14 8.40
C PHE A 30 8.57 0.04 8.89
N LEU A 31 8.96 0.01 10.15
CA LEU A 31 9.87 0.99 10.72
C LEU A 31 11.30 0.70 10.27
N GLY A 32 12.07 1.74 9.98
CA GLY A 32 13.50 1.61 9.69
C GLY A 32 14.28 1.01 10.87
N ALA A 33 15.48 0.51 10.64
CA ALA A 33 16.37 0.07 11.70
C ALA A 33 16.66 1.22 12.68
N TYR A 34 16.70 0.93 13.96
CA TYR A 34 17.03 1.87 15.01
C TYR A 34 17.63 1.13 16.21
N GLU A 35 18.76 1.62 16.71
CA GLU A 35 19.49 1.02 17.80
C GLU A 35 19.64 1.97 18.97
N GLU A 36 19.51 1.44 20.20
CA GLU A 36 19.87 2.09 21.44
C GLU A 36 20.87 1.20 22.19
N ASN A 37 22.00 1.74 22.61
CA ASN A 37 23.05 1.02 23.34
C ASN A 37 23.54 -0.27 22.64
N GLY A 38 23.60 -0.26 21.30
CA GLY A 38 24.03 -1.41 20.51
C GLY A 38 22.98 -2.52 20.32
N HIS A 39 21.75 -2.28 20.73
CA HIS A 39 20.63 -3.20 20.55
C HIS A 39 19.55 -2.59 19.67
N GLU A 40 19.04 -3.37 18.70
CA GLU A 40 17.91 -2.92 17.90
C GLU A 40 16.64 -2.79 18.73
N VAL A 41 15.95 -1.66 18.59
CA VAL A 41 14.71 -1.35 19.31
C VAL A 41 13.53 -1.50 18.34
N HIS A 42 12.62 -2.41 18.64
CA HIS A 42 11.40 -2.64 17.86
C HIS A 42 10.18 -1.96 18.45
N ASP A 43 10.05 -1.96 19.78
CA ASP A 43 8.88 -1.47 20.50
C ASP A 43 8.97 0.03 20.83
N GLY A 44 7.82 0.62 21.11
CA GLY A 44 7.74 2.02 21.55
C GLY A 44 8.17 3.04 20.51
N ARG A 45 8.14 2.70 19.24
CA ARG A 45 8.55 3.55 18.12
C ARG A 45 7.32 4.08 17.36
N ASN A 46 7.52 5.14 16.60
CA ASN A 46 6.45 5.85 15.89
C ASN A 46 6.72 6.02 14.40
N ASN A 47 5.64 6.11 13.62
CA ASN A 47 5.65 6.70 12.29
C ASN A 47 4.98 8.08 12.37
N LEU A 48 5.69 9.15 12.00
CA LEU A 48 5.21 10.53 12.07
C LEU A 48 4.27 10.90 10.91
N GLY A 49 4.02 9.95 10.03
CA GLY A 49 3.06 10.06 8.94
C GLY A 49 3.67 9.96 7.55
N VAL A 50 2.81 10.11 6.56
CA VAL A 50 3.14 9.96 5.14
C VAL A 50 2.64 11.15 4.34
N VAL A 51 3.39 11.53 3.30
CA VAL A 51 2.95 12.38 2.20
C VAL A 51 3.08 11.57 0.92
N SER A 52 1.96 11.38 0.20
CA SER A 52 1.93 10.53 -1.00
C SER A 52 1.87 11.37 -2.28
N LEU A 53 2.71 11.02 -3.25
CA LEU A 53 2.74 11.61 -4.57
C LEU A 53 1.64 11.00 -5.47
N ASN A 54 0.97 11.86 -6.22
CA ASN A 54 0.12 11.49 -7.34
C ASN A 54 1.00 11.42 -8.61
N LEU A 55 1.60 10.25 -8.87
CA LEU A 55 2.48 10.08 -10.02
C LEU A 55 1.73 10.19 -11.37
N PRO A 56 0.50 9.64 -11.52
CA PRO A 56 -0.29 9.85 -12.73
C PRO A 56 -0.49 11.33 -13.09
N ARG A 57 -0.74 12.20 -12.10
CA ARG A 57 -0.85 13.65 -12.31
C ARG A 57 0.40 14.22 -12.94
N ILE A 58 1.58 13.87 -12.42
CA ILE A 58 2.87 14.34 -12.93
C ILE A 58 3.05 13.90 -14.39
N ALA A 59 2.66 12.66 -14.69
CA ALA A 59 2.73 12.12 -16.05
C ALA A 59 1.76 12.81 -17.01
N LEU A 60 0.53 13.11 -16.57
CA LEU A 60 -0.45 13.86 -17.35
C LEU A 60 0.02 15.29 -17.64
N GLU A 61 0.61 15.97 -16.65
CA GLU A 61 1.21 17.30 -16.81
C GLU A 61 2.41 17.28 -17.78
N ALA A 62 3.13 16.17 -17.83
CA ALA A 62 4.27 15.98 -18.75
C ALA A 62 3.87 15.76 -20.21
N GLN A 63 2.67 15.22 -20.48
CA GLN A 63 2.13 15.01 -21.82
C GLN A 63 3.01 14.12 -22.72
N GLY A 64 3.67 13.11 -22.15
CA GLY A 64 4.56 12.19 -22.87
C GLY A 64 6.02 12.64 -22.96
N ASP A 65 6.37 13.80 -22.41
CA ASP A 65 7.75 14.29 -22.29
C ASP A 65 8.39 13.73 -21.02
N GLU A 66 9.31 12.77 -21.19
CA GLU A 66 9.99 12.10 -20.09
C GLU A 66 10.91 13.05 -19.29
N GLU A 67 11.61 13.97 -19.96
CA GLU A 67 12.44 14.96 -19.27
C GLU A 67 11.61 15.89 -18.39
N LYS A 68 10.50 16.38 -18.93
CA LYS A 68 9.54 17.20 -18.19
C LYS A 68 8.94 16.45 -17.01
N PHE A 69 8.65 15.15 -17.17
CA PHE A 69 8.18 14.30 -16.08
C PHE A 69 9.17 14.27 -14.92
N TYR A 70 10.43 13.94 -15.17
CA TYR A 70 11.43 13.84 -14.13
C TYR A 70 11.75 15.20 -13.48
N ARG A 71 11.78 16.27 -14.25
CA ARG A 71 11.94 17.62 -13.69
C ARG A 71 10.78 17.98 -12.75
N THR A 72 9.55 17.74 -13.18
CA THR A 72 8.36 17.99 -12.34
C THR A 72 8.35 17.06 -11.12
N LEU A 73 8.76 15.80 -11.27
CA LEU A 73 8.88 14.84 -10.17
C LEU A 73 9.86 15.38 -9.10
N ASP A 74 11.02 15.89 -9.50
CA ASP A 74 12.01 16.46 -8.59
C ASP A 74 11.47 17.69 -7.84
N GLU A 75 10.72 18.56 -8.52
CA GLU A 75 10.02 19.70 -7.87
C GLU A 75 8.99 19.21 -6.82
N ARG A 76 8.22 18.17 -7.15
CA ARG A 76 7.24 17.57 -6.21
C ARG A 76 7.93 16.85 -5.06
N LEU A 77 9.07 16.21 -5.29
CA LEU A 77 9.90 15.62 -4.24
C LEU A 77 10.40 16.68 -3.26
N ALA A 78 10.93 17.81 -3.74
CA ALA A 78 11.35 18.92 -2.89
C ALA A 78 10.19 19.47 -2.04
N LEU A 79 9.00 19.59 -2.63
CA LEU A 79 7.80 20.02 -1.92
C LEU A 79 7.35 18.99 -0.87
N ALA A 80 7.38 17.70 -1.20
CA ALA A 80 7.05 16.61 -0.27
C ALA A 80 8.01 16.57 0.92
N LYS A 81 9.32 16.72 0.69
CA LYS A 81 10.33 16.87 1.75
C LYS A 81 9.99 18.03 2.70
N LYS A 82 9.69 19.20 2.14
CA LYS A 82 9.30 20.38 2.94
C LYS A 82 8.05 20.11 3.77
N ALA A 83 7.03 19.47 3.19
CA ALA A 83 5.79 19.11 3.89
C ALA A 83 6.05 18.14 5.05
N LEU A 84 6.88 17.11 4.84
CA LEU A 84 7.25 16.14 5.86
C LEU A 84 8.07 16.80 7.00
N LEU A 85 9.03 17.63 6.67
CA LEU A 85 9.80 18.40 7.68
C LEU A 85 8.92 19.38 8.46
N THR A 86 7.93 20.00 7.82
CA THR A 86 6.94 20.86 8.51
C THR A 86 6.11 20.07 9.52
N ARG A 87 5.77 18.80 9.23
CA ARG A 87 5.08 17.93 10.21
C ARG A 87 5.95 17.67 11.43
N ILE A 88 7.24 17.43 11.24
CA ILE A 88 8.21 17.24 12.33
C ILE A 88 8.33 18.52 13.16
N ALA A 89 8.51 19.67 12.51
CA ALA A 89 8.65 20.96 13.18
C ALA A 89 7.44 21.32 14.06
N ARG A 90 6.23 20.89 13.69
CA ARG A 90 5.03 21.09 14.53
C ARG A 90 5.07 20.35 15.87
N LEU A 91 5.95 19.36 16.01
CA LEU A 91 6.12 18.62 17.26
C LEU A 91 7.14 19.24 18.20
N GLU A 92 7.97 20.19 17.74
CA GLU A 92 9.08 20.76 18.49
C GLU A 92 8.68 21.36 19.85
N ASN A 93 7.48 21.92 19.94
CA ASN A 93 6.95 22.50 21.17
C ASN A 93 5.77 21.71 21.77
N THR A 94 5.53 20.51 21.27
CA THR A 94 4.44 19.65 21.78
C THR A 94 4.85 19.01 23.10
N LYS A 95 4.03 19.20 24.14
CA LYS A 95 4.28 18.67 25.48
C LYS A 95 3.73 17.27 25.67
N ALA A 96 4.39 16.44 26.47
CA ALA A 96 4.01 15.05 26.72
C ALA A 96 2.57 14.91 27.25
N ARG A 97 2.09 15.88 28.02
CA ARG A 97 0.69 15.91 28.54
C ARG A 97 -0.40 15.95 27.45
N VAL A 98 -0.06 16.24 26.19
CA VAL A 98 -1.03 16.22 25.09
C VAL A 98 -1.53 14.79 24.81
N ALA A 99 -0.69 13.78 25.05
CA ALA A 99 -1.05 12.37 24.91
C ALA A 99 -0.38 11.54 26.01
N PRO A 100 -0.92 11.59 27.24
CA PRO A 100 -0.28 11.00 28.43
C PRO A 100 0.02 9.51 28.28
N ILE A 101 -0.93 8.72 27.76
CA ILE A 101 -0.75 7.27 27.54
C ILE A 101 0.47 6.98 26.68
N LEU A 102 0.69 7.77 25.63
CA LEU A 102 1.80 7.58 24.71
C LEU A 102 3.14 7.97 25.35
N TYR A 103 3.21 9.13 25.99
CA TYR A 103 4.48 9.75 26.33
C TYR A 103 4.80 9.71 27.82
N MET A 104 3.82 9.67 28.71
CA MET A 104 4.02 9.68 30.16
C MET A 104 3.90 8.30 30.77
N GLU A 105 3.01 7.43 30.22
CA GLU A 105 2.74 6.08 30.76
C GLU A 105 3.57 4.96 30.08
N GLY A 106 4.43 5.31 29.15
CA GLY A 106 5.42 4.39 28.58
C GLY A 106 5.02 3.64 27.32
N ALA A 107 3.88 3.95 26.70
CA ALA A 107 3.47 3.27 25.46
C ALA A 107 4.44 3.51 24.28
N CYS A 108 5.15 4.65 24.28
CA CYS A 108 6.23 4.94 23.32
C CYS A 108 7.62 4.53 23.83
N GLY A 109 7.72 3.58 24.77
CA GLY A 109 8.99 3.08 25.29
C GLY A 109 9.76 4.07 26.16
N VAL A 110 9.18 5.22 26.47
CA VAL A 110 9.75 6.28 27.34
C VAL A 110 8.68 6.81 28.28
N ARG A 111 9.12 7.37 29.41
CA ARG A 111 8.25 8.05 30.37
C ARG A 111 8.74 9.49 30.52
N LEU A 112 8.05 10.41 29.87
CA LEU A 112 8.34 11.84 29.94
C LEU A 112 7.53 12.49 31.06
N LYS A 113 8.03 13.61 31.59
CA LYS A 113 7.23 14.48 32.46
C LYS A 113 6.23 15.28 31.63
N ALA A 114 5.15 15.76 32.25
CA ALA A 114 4.07 16.46 31.57
C ALA A 114 4.52 17.63 30.67
N ASP A 115 5.56 18.34 31.09
CA ASP A 115 6.09 19.52 30.40
C ASP A 115 7.30 19.25 29.51
N ASP A 116 7.75 18.01 29.39
CA ASP A 116 8.83 17.63 28.46
C ASP A 116 8.33 17.71 26.99
N ASN A 117 9.24 18.01 26.08
CA ASN A 117 8.95 18.06 24.66
C ASN A 117 9.00 16.66 24.05
N VAL A 118 7.95 16.28 23.31
CA VAL A 118 7.89 14.97 22.65
C VAL A 118 8.85 14.85 21.46
N ALA A 119 9.25 15.97 20.85
CA ALA A 119 10.13 15.96 19.70
C ALA A 119 11.50 15.30 19.99
N ASP A 120 11.95 15.34 21.23
CA ASP A 120 13.27 14.81 21.62
C ASP A 120 13.35 13.29 21.50
N ILE A 121 12.22 12.58 21.65
CA ILE A 121 12.17 11.12 21.49
C ILE A 121 12.07 10.66 20.04
N PHE A 122 11.89 11.57 19.08
CA PHE A 122 11.75 11.20 17.66
C PHE A 122 13.05 11.36 16.86
N LYS A 123 14.08 11.91 17.48
CA LYS A 123 15.40 12.17 16.85
C LYS A 123 16.16 10.85 16.61
N ASN A 124 17.25 10.99 15.85
CA ASN A 124 18.24 9.93 15.62
C ASN A 124 17.66 8.64 15.00
N GLY A 125 16.59 8.76 14.20
CA GLY A 125 15.98 7.61 13.52
C GLY A 125 14.98 6.82 14.36
N ARG A 126 14.70 7.20 15.61
CA ARG A 126 13.72 6.50 16.45
C ARG A 126 12.31 6.53 15.87
N ALA A 127 11.90 7.65 15.29
CA ALA A 127 10.65 7.75 14.55
C ALA A 127 10.91 7.74 13.04
N SER A 128 10.09 6.99 12.31
CA SER A 128 10.08 7.00 10.85
C SER A 128 9.16 8.08 10.31
N ILE A 129 9.45 8.57 9.12
CA ILE A 129 8.57 9.44 8.34
C ILE A 129 8.65 9.02 6.89
N SER A 130 7.52 9.01 6.17
CA SER A 130 7.47 8.30 4.91
C SER A 130 7.04 9.19 3.74
N LEU A 131 7.70 9.00 2.60
CA LEU A 131 7.23 9.41 1.29
C LEU A 131 6.41 8.25 0.70
N GLY A 132 5.17 8.51 0.28
CA GLY A 132 4.33 7.55 -0.41
C GLY A 132 4.18 7.86 -1.89
N TYR A 133 3.63 6.92 -2.65
CA TYR A 133 3.31 7.10 -4.07
C TYR A 133 2.15 6.22 -4.51
N ILE A 134 1.50 6.59 -5.61
CA ILE A 134 0.32 5.92 -6.17
C ILE A 134 0.43 5.89 -7.68
N GLY A 135 -0.05 4.80 -8.32
CA GLY A 135 -0.41 4.76 -9.71
C GLY A 135 0.76 4.58 -10.68
N ILE A 136 1.68 3.66 -10.43
CA ILE A 136 2.76 3.36 -11.39
C ILE A 136 2.18 2.91 -12.75
N HIS A 137 1.14 2.07 -12.74
CA HIS A 137 0.49 1.61 -13.97
C HIS A 137 -0.02 2.78 -14.81
N GLU A 138 -0.82 3.66 -14.23
CA GLU A 138 -1.38 4.81 -14.93
C GLU A 138 -0.32 5.85 -15.32
N THR A 139 0.74 5.96 -14.52
CA THR A 139 1.89 6.83 -14.83
C THR A 139 2.57 6.39 -16.11
N ILE A 140 2.84 5.09 -16.26
CA ILE A 140 3.45 4.52 -17.47
C ILE A 140 2.52 4.69 -18.67
N ASN A 141 1.22 4.43 -18.51
CA ASN A 141 0.24 4.62 -19.58
C ASN A 141 0.15 6.08 -20.04
N ALA A 142 0.16 7.04 -19.10
CA ALA A 142 0.10 8.46 -19.42
C ALA A 142 1.36 8.97 -20.14
N LEU A 143 2.54 8.44 -19.79
CA LEU A 143 3.81 8.86 -20.39
C LEU A 143 4.03 8.24 -21.76
N TYR A 144 3.81 6.94 -21.89
CA TYR A 144 4.30 6.21 -23.07
C TYR A 144 3.20 5.78 -24.03
N LYS A 145 1.93 5.75 -23.61
CA LYS A 145 0.75 5.40 -24.45
C LYS A 145 0.96 4.12 -25.29
N LYS A 146 1.72 3.17 -24.75
CA LYS A 146 2.09 1.91 -25.39
C LYS A 146 1.66 0.78 -24.47
N GLY A 147 1.17 -0.32 -25.00
CA GLY A 147 1.01 -1.60 -24.32
C GLY A 147 0.67 -1.57 -22.82
N HIS A 148 0.76 -2.71 -22.19
CA HIS A 148 0.57 -2.82 -20.74
C HIS A 148 1.93 -3.03 -20.06
N ILE A 149 2.18 -2.35 -18.94
CA ILE A 149 3.46 -2.42 -18.19
C ILE A 149 3.88 -3.87 -17.84
N PHE A 150 2.93 -4.79 -17.72
CA PHE A 150 3.22 -6.20 -17.48
C PHE A 150 3.79 -6.91 -18.72
N ASP A 151 3.29 -6.58 -19.90
CA ASP A 151 3.62 -7.29 -21.15
C ASP A 151 4.88 -6.75 -21.84
N ASP A 152 5.37 -5.59 -21.43
CA ASP A 152 6.50 -4.89 -22.03
C ASP A 152 7.62 -4.67 -20.98
N GLU A 153 8.75 -5.35 -21.17
CA GLU A 153 9.90 -5.27 -20.27
C GLU A 153 10.48 -3.85 -20.18
N GLN A 154 10.50 -3.10 -21.28
CA GLN A 154 10.99 -1.71 -21.26
C GLN A 154 10.09 -0.81 -20.42
N LEU A 155 8.77 -0.97 -20.51
CA LEU A 155 7.82 -0.25 -19.67
C LEU A 155 7.94 -0.65 -18.20
N ARG A 156 8.21 -1.92 -17.92
CA ARG A 156 8.47 -2.43 -16.55
C ARG A 156 9.70 -1.75 -15.96
N GLU A 157 10.80 -1.72 -16.69
CA GLU A 157 12.03 -1.05 -16.26
C GLU A 157 11.83 0.45 -16.03
N LYS A 158 11.03 1.13 -16.87
CA LYS A 158 10.65 2.53 -16.64
C LYS A 158 9.88 2.72 -15.33
N GLY A 159 8.95 1.83 -15.02
CA GLY A 159 8.21 1.85 -13.74
C GLY A 159 9.14 1.65 -12.53
N ILE A 160 10.05 0.69 -12.60
CA ILE A 160 11.07 0.44 -11.57
C ILE A 160 12.01 1.66 -11.42
N ALA A 161 12.43 2.28 -12.52
CA ALA A 161 13.29 3.46 -12.50
C ALA A 161 12.64 4.65 -11.78
N ILE A 162 11.33 4.87 -11.98
CA ILE A 162 10.59 5.91 -11.24
C ILE A 162 10.65 5.63 -9.74
N VAL A 163 10.33 4.40 -9.31
CA VAL A 163 10.34 4.06 -7.88
C VAL A 163 11.76 4.12 -7.29
N ARG A 164 12.78 3.73 -8.07
CA ARG A 164 14.19 3.89 -7.68
C ARG A 164 14.55 5.36 -7.43
N ARG A 165 14.10 6.28 -8.30
CA ARG A 165 14.29 7.73 -8.10
C ARG A 165 13.68 8.20 -6.77
N LEU A 166 12.48 7.72 -6.42
CA LEU A 166 11.85 8.04 -5.13
C LEU A 166 12.66 7.48 -3.95
N SER A 167 13.14 6.25 -4.07
CA SER A 167 13.96 5.59 -3.04
C SER A 167 15.28 6.33 -2.80
N GLU A 168 15.94 6.76 -3.86
CA GLU A 168 17.18 7.55 -3.78
C GLU A 168 16.96 8.90 -3.10
N ALA A 169 15.84 9.57 -3.41
CA ALA A 169 15.49 10.84 -2.79
C ALA A 169 15.32 10.70 -1.26
N VAL A 170 14.59 9.68 -0.78
CA VAL A 170 14.40 9.52 0.67
C VAL A 170 15.69 9.10 1.37
N LYS A 171 16.56 8.29 0.74
CA LYS A 171 17.88 7.97 1.26
C LYS A 171 18.76 9.21 1.40
N GLN A 172 18.68 10.12 0.43
CA GLN A 172 19.40 11.39 0.48
C GLN A 172 18.85 12.29 1.62
N TRP A 173 17.52 12.38 1.77
CA TRP A 173 16.91 13.16 2.86
C TRP A 173 17.29 12.63 4.24
N GLN A 174 17.39 11.32 4.40
CA GLN A 174 17.84 10.70 5.65
C GLN A 174 19.28 11.14 5.99
N LYS A 175 20.20 11.13 5.00
CA LYS A 175 21.57 11.59 5.19
C LYS A 175 21.66 13.09 5.55
N GLU A 176 20.84 13.92 4.93
CA GLU A 176 20.83 15.36 5.13
C GLU A 176 20.23 15.80 6.46
N THR A 177 19.26 15.04 6.96
CA THR A 177 18.44 15.49 8.10
C THR A 177 18.61 14.67 9.37
N GLY A 178 19.13 13.43 9.26
CA GLY A 178 19.22 12.48 10.38
C GLY A 178 17.89 11.84 10.78
N TYR A 179 16.75 12.20 10.15
CA TYR A 179 15.48 11.53 10.39
C TYR A 179 15.37 10.25 9.57
N ALA A 180 14.65 9.23 10.09
CA ALA A 180 14.43 7.97 9.40
C ALA A 180 13.36 8.13 8.29
N PHE A 181 13.74 8.79 7.19
CA PHE A 181 12.92 8.82 6.00
C PHE A 181 12.87 7.45 5.35
N SER A 182 11.69 7.05 4.87
CA SER A 182 11.51 5.80 4.13
C SER A 182 10.56 5.97 2.95
N LEU A 183 10.74 5.19 1.91
CA LEU A 183 9.75 5.10 0.84
C LEU A 183 8.69 4.08 1.24
N TYR A 184 7.43 4.46 1.05
CA TYR A 184 6.26 3.69 1.44
C TYR A 184 5.34 3.44 0.24
N SER A 185 5.15 2.19 -0.12
CA SER A 185 4.16 1.81 -1.11
C SER A 185 2.77 1.99 -0.50
N THR A 186 2.22 3.21 -0.62
CA THR A 186 1.05 3.68 0.11
C THR A 186 -0.12 2.71 0.00
N PRO A 187 -0.72 2.23 1.12
CA PRO A 187 -1.97 1.49 1.10
C PRO A 187 -3.10 2.51 0.88
N SER A 188 -3.44 2.70 -0.33
CA SER A 188 -4.25 3.79 -0.75
C SER A 188 -5.74 3.55 -0.50
N GLU A 189 -6.17 3.80 0.70
CA GLU A 189 -7.56 3.62 1.08
C GLU A 189 -8.49 4.63 0.41
N ASN A 190 -8.03 5.86 0.26
CA ASN A 190 -8.81 6.98 -0.23
C ASN A 190 -8.16 7.71 -1.41
N LEU A 191 -6.83 7.66 -1.53
CA LEU A 191 -6.11 8.47 -2.50
C LEU A 191 -6.27 7.99 -3.95
N CYS A 192 -6.44 6.68 -4.19
CA CYS A 192 -6.68 6.15 -5.53
C CYS A 192 -7.95 6.73 -6.16
N ASP A 193 -9.04 6.77 -5.40
CA ASP A 193 -10.30 7.42 -5.80
C ASP A 193 -10.12 8.94 -5.95
N ARG A 194 -9.63 9.58 -4.89
CA ARG A 194 -9.53 11.04 -4.83
C ARG A 194 -8.63 11.61 -5.92
N PHE A 195 -7.46 11.02 -6.14
CA PHE A 195 -6.52 11.51 -7.14
C PHE A 195 -7.08 11.32 -8.55
N CYS A 196 -7.60 10.13 -8.87
CA CYS A 196 -8.22 9.87 -10.16
C CYS A 196 -9.38 10.83 -10.44
N ARG A 197 -10.30 11.02 -9.48
CA ARG A 197 -11.43 11.94 -9.62
C ARG A 197 -11.00 13.39 -9.84
N LEU A 198 -9.97 13.86 -9.15
CA LEU A 198 -9.42 15.21 -9.34
C LEU A 198 -8.74 15.36 -10.71
N ASP A 199 -8.04 14.32 -11.16
CA ASP A 199 -7.36 14.32 -12.45
C ASP A 199 -8.35 14.20 -13.60
N THR A 200 -9.39 13.39 -13.47
CA THR A 200 -10.51 13.33 -14.42
C THR A 200 -11.19 14.69 -14.58
N LYS A 201 -11.38 15.42 -13.46
CA LYS A 201 -11.96 16.78 -13.52
C LYS A 201 -11.05 17.76 -14.27
N GLN A 202 -9.74 17.62 -14.19
CA GLN A 202 -8.78 18.54 -14.78
C GLN A 202 -8.41 18.19 -16.22
N PHE A 203 -8.23 16.91 -16.52
CA PHE A 203 -7.69 16.44 -17.80
C PHE A 203 -8.72 15.68 -18.65
N GLY A 204 -9.91 15.42 -18.11
CA GLY A 204 -10.93 14.60 -18.77
C GLY A 204 -10.74 13.09 -18.52
N VAL A 205 -11.60 12.31 -19.16
CA VAL A 205 -11.50 10.85 -19.17
C VAL A 205 -10.46 10.43 -20.21
N ILE A 206 -9.40 9.75 -19.75
CA ILE A 206 -8.29 9.28 -20.56
C ILE A 206 -8.20 7.77 -20.42
N GLU A 207 -8.33 7.06 -21.54
CA GLU A 207 -8.28 5.59 -21.59
C GLU A 207 -6.97 5.05 -20.99
N GLY A 208 -7.10 4.04 -20.12
CA GLY A 208 -5.99 3.42 -19.40
C GLY A 208 -5.36 4.28 -18.31
N VAL A 209 -5.89 5.49 -18.05
CA VAL A 209 -5.39 6.40 -17.01
C VAL A 209 -6.49 6.80 -16.03
N THR A 210 -7.51 7.55 -16.49
CA THR A 210 -8.56 8.09 -15.59
C THR A 210 -9.94 7.46 -15.80
N ASP A 211 -10.07 6.57 -16.76
CA ASP A 211 -11.34 5.97 -17.22
C ASP A 211 -11.98 4.98 -16.23
N LYS A 212 -11.18 4.39 -15.34
CA LYS A 212 -11.66 3.41 -14.35
C LYS A 212 -12.28 4.05 -13.10
N GLY A 213 -12.07 5.37 -12.89
CA GLY A 213 -12.54 6.08 -11.68
C GLY A 213 -11.67 5.85 -10.44
N TYR A 214 -10.57 5.13 -10.56
CA TYR A 214 -9.55 4.95 -9.52
C TYR A 214 -8.17 4.74 -10.15
N TYR A 215 -7.12 4.98 -9.37
CA TYR A 215 -5.74 4.64 -9.72
C TYR A 215 -5.32 3.34 -9.04
N THR A 216 -4.44 2.61 -9.71
CA THR A 216 -3.83 1.41 -9.16
C THR A 216 -2.99 1.76 -7.93
N ASN A 217 -3.01 0.87 -6.97
CA ASN A 217 -2.36 1.06 -5.69
C ASN A 217 -0.84 0.94 -5.82
N SER A 218 -0.11 1.99 -5.50
CA SER A 218 1.36 2.05 -5.56
C SER A 218 1.95 1.38 -6.81
N TYR A 219 2.68 0.26 -6.66
CA TYR A 219 3.32 -0.52 -7.73
C TYR A 219 2.52 -1.73 -8.21
N HIS A 220 1.37 -2.01 -7.59
CA HIS A 220 0.65 -3.24 -7.84
C HIS A 220 0.25 -3.38 -9.30
N LEU A 221 0.18 -4.62 -9.75
CA LEU A 221 -0.37 -4.94 -11.05
C LEU A 221 -1.83 -4.49 -11.12
N ASP A 222 -2.23 -3.97 -12.28
CA ASP A 222 -3.63 -3.62 -12.55
C ASP A 222 -4.55 -4.81 -12.25
N VAL A 223 -5.59 -4.56 -11.46
CA VAL A 223 -6.50 -5.61 -10.97
C VAL A 223 -7.32 -6.30 -12.05
N GLU A 224 -7.41 -5.73 -13.24
CA GLU A 224 -8.08 -6.32 -14.40
C GLU A 224 -7.15 -7.22 -15.24
N LYS A 225 -5.84 -7.17 -15.00
CA LYS A 225 -4.87 -7.97 -15.76
C LYS A 225 -4.96 -9.44 -15.36
N LYS A 226 -5.34 -10.30 -16.31
CA LYS A 226 -5.38 -11.74 -16.12
C LYS A 226 -3.96 -12.30 -16.16
N VAL A 227 -3.50 -12.81 -15.05
CA VAL A 227 -2.19 -13.44 -14.86
C VAL A 227 -2.30 -14.56 -13.84
N ASN A 228 -1.39 -15.53 -13.88
CA ASN A 228 -1.23 -16.49 -12.80
C ASN A 228 -0.52 -15.84 -11.60
N PRO A 229 -0.58 -16.43 -10.40
CA PRO A 229 0.00 -15.84 -9.20
C PRO A 229 1.54 -15.76 -9.25
N TYR A 230 2.20 -16.64 -9.98
CA TYR A 230 3.65 -16.69 -10.10
C TYR A 230 4.17 -15.51 -10.93
N ASP A 231 3.61 -15.29 -12.11
CA ASP A 231 3.97 -14.17 -12.97
C ASP A 231 3.68 -12.82 -12.31
N LYS A 232 2.59 -12.75 -11.51
CA LYS A 232 2.30 -11.55 -10.72
C LYS A 232 3.35 -11.29 -9.66
N LEU A 233 3.79 -12.32 -8.94
CA LEU A 233 4.86 -12.22 -7.95
C LEU A 233 6.18 -11.77 -8.60
N ASP A 234 6.55 -12.35 -9.74
CA ASP A 234 7.75 -11.96 -10.50
C ASP A 234 7.69 -10.52 -11.02
N PHE A 235 6.50 -10.03 -11.37
CA PHE A 235 6.29 -8.64 -11.73
C PHE A 235 6.46 -7.69 -10.54
N GLU A 236 5.93 -8.04 -9.36
CA GLU A 236 5.89 -7.16 -8.19
C GLU A 236 7.18 -7.23 -7.34
N MET A 237 7.96 -8.32 -7.41
CA MET A 237 9.11 -8.57 -6.55
C MET A 237 10.20 -7.48 -6.52
N PRO A 238 10.46 -6.69 -7.57
CA PRO A 238 11.51 -5.67 -7.52
C PRO A 238 11.16 -4.46 -6.63
N TYR A 239 9.88 -4.21 -6.39
CA TYR A 239 9.43 -2.97 -5.75
C TYR A 239 9.59 -2.93 -4.22
N PRO A 240 9.37 -4.01 -3.45
CA PRO A 240 9.58 -4.01 -2.01
C PRO A 240 11.00 -3.60 -1.58
N GLU A 241 12.02 -4.03 -2.31
CA GLU A 241 13.42 -3.66 -2.02
C GLU A 241 13.69 -2.16 -2.16
N LEU A 242 12.92 -1.47 -2.99
CA LEU A 242 13.02 -0.03 -3.18
C LEU A 242 12.21 0.75 -2.13
N ALA A 243 11.24 0.13 -1.50
CA ALA A 243 10.25 0.77 -0.63
C ALA A 243 10.24 0.17 0.79
N SER A 244 11.38 0.22 1.48
CA SER A 244 11.59 -0.38 2.80
C SER A 244 10.64 0.12 3.91
N GLY A 245 9.97 1.25 3.73
CA GLY A 245 9.01 1.81 4.68
C GLY A 245 7.64 1.16 4.64
N GLY A 246 7.36 0.33 3.64
CA GLY A 246 6.10 -0.41 3.59
C GLY A 246 5.78 -1.01 2.24
N PHE A 247 5.37 -2.27 2.27
CA PHE A 247 5.06 -3.09 1.10
C PHE A 247 4.12 -4.22 1.49
N ILE A 248 3.39 -4.74 0.52
CA ILE A 248 2.68 -6.03 0.54
C ILE A 248 2.34 -6.40 -0.90
N CYS A 249 2.39 -7.67 -1.24
CA CYS A 249 1.88 -8.21 -2.50
C CYS A 249 0.62 -9.01 -2.23
N TYR A 250 -0.36 -8.98 -3.13
CA TYR A 250 -1.62 -9.68 -2.97
C TYR A 250 -1.86 -10.70 -4.07
N GLY A 251 -2.35 -11.87 -3.70
CA GLY A 251 -2.97 -12.81 -4.61
C GLY A 251 -4.49 -12.85 -4.45
N GLU A 252 -5.21 -12.79 -5.56
CA GLU A 252 -6.66 -12.91 -5.61
C GLU A 252 -7.05 -14.32 -6.07
N TYR A 253 -7.70 -15.08 -5.21
CA TYR A 253 -8.04 -16.47 -5.47
C TYR A 253 -9.56 -16.69 -5.42
N PRO A 254 -10.09 -17.72 -6.13
CA PRO A 254 -11.42 -18.22 -5.85
C PRO A 254 -11.46 -18.87 -4.47
N ASN A 255 -12.59 -19.43 -4.08
CA ASN A 255 -12.66 -20.26 -2.89
C ASN A 255 -11.78 -21.51 -3.08
N ILE A 256 -10.69 -21.60 -2.32
CA ILE A 256 -9.68 -22.67 -2.41
C ILE A 256 -9.71 -23.61 -1.19
N GLN A 257 -10.81 -23.66 -0.45
CA GLN A 257 -10.93 -24.52 0.74
C GLN A 257 -10.66 -26.01 0.45
N HIS A 258 -10.90 -26.45 -0.78
CA HIS A 258 -10.72 -27.83 -1.21
C HIS A 258 -9.40 -28.08 -1.98
N ASN A 259 -8.56 -27.06 -2.13
CA ASN A 259 -7.27 -27.17 -2.80
C ASN A 259 -6.18 -26.38 -2.05
N LEU A 260 -5.87 -26.83 -0.85
CA LEU A 260 -4.86 -26.18 -0.01
C LEU A 260 -3.46 -26.30 -0.58
N LYS A 261 -3.19 -27.36 -1.35
CA LYS A 261 -1.87 -27.57 -1.98
C LYS A 261 -1.52 -26.44 -2.96
N ALA A 262 -2.49 -25.98 -3.74
CA ALA A 262 -2.27 -24.83 -4.64
C ALA A 262 -1.91 -23.55 -3.87
N LEU A 263 -2.45 -23.35 -2.66
CA LEU A 263 -2.09 -22.23 -1.81
C LEU A 263 -0.68 -22.38 -1.25
N GLU A 264 -0.32 -23.57 -0.78
CA GLU A 264 1.04 -23.87 -0.30
C GLU A 264 2.08 -23.62 -1.40
N ASP A 265 1.84 -24.10 -2.62
CA ASP A 265 2.74 -23.91 -3.75
C ASP A 265 3.00 -22.43 -4.07
N VAL A 266 1.98 -21.59 -3.96
CA VAL A 266 2.15 -20.14 -4.13
C VAL A 266 2.88 -19.51 -2.94
N TRP A 267 2.63 -19.94 -1.71
CA TRP A 267 3.35 -19.45 -0.54
C TRP A 267 4.84 -19.82 -0.60
N ASP A 268 5.14 -21.08 -0.95
CA ASP A 268 6.52 -21.53 -1.16
C ASP A 268 7.22 -20.71 -2.25
N TYR A 269 6.53 -20.45 -3.37
CA TYR A 269 7.06 -19.60 -4.44
C TYR A 269 7.28 -18.15 -4.01
N SER A 270 6.45 -17.61 -3.12
CA SER A 270 6.58 -16.25 -2.62
C SER A 270 7.75 -16.05 -1.67
N TYR A 271 8.26 -17.14 -1.05
CA TYR A 271 9.16 -17.09 0.10
C TYR A 271 10.47 -16.33 -0.20
N ASP A 272 11.08 -16.59 -1.33
CA ASP A 272 12.36 -15.96 -1.77
C ASP A 272 12.17 -14.79 -2.75
N ARG A 273 10.92 -14.32 -2.95
CA ARG A 273 10.60 -13.24 -3.90
C ARG A 273 10.10 -11.98 -3.23
N VAL A 274 9.15 -12.11 -2.31
CA VAL A 274 8.50 -10.96 -1.69
C VAL A 274 8.50 -11.08 -0.16
N PRO A 275 8.73 -9.99 0.57
CA PRO A 275 8.81 -10.04 2.02
C PRO A 275 7.46 -10.23 2.71
N TYR A 276 6.36 -9.79 2.08
CA TYR A 276 5.03 -9.81 2.68
C TYR A 276 3.97 -10.14 1.63
N TYR A 277 3.24 -11.22 1.85
CA TYR A 277 2.24 -11.72 0.92
C TYR A 277 0.88 -11.90 1.58
N GLY A 278 -0.14 -11.28 1.00
CA GLY A 278 -1.53 -11.38 1.41
C GLY A 278 -2.35 -12.26 0.47
N THR A 279 -3.07 -13.22 1.03
CA THR A 279 -3.94 -14.12 0.28
C THR A 279 -5.39 -13.66 0.40
N ASN A 280 -6.00 -13.26 -0.71
CA ASN A 280 -7.40 -12.87 -0.75
C ASN A 280 -8.25 -14.00 -1.34
N THR A 281 -9.08 -14.62 -0.49
CA THR A 281 -10.03 -15.65 -0.89
C THR A 281 -11.43 -15.25 -0.42
N PRO A 282 -12.49 -15.52 -1.22
CA PRO A 282 -13.86 -15.25 -0.79
C PRO A 282 -14.25 -16.17 0.36
N ILE A 283 -14.84 -15.58 1.39
CA ILE A 283 -15.35 -16.28 2.58
C ILE A 283 -16.77 -15.81 2.93
N ASP A 284 -17.57 -15.54 1.90
CA ASP A 284 -18.92 -15.02 2.11
C ASP A 284 -19.86 -16.10 2.63
N GLU A 285 -20.83 -15.70 3.45
CA GLU A 285 -21.81 -16.59 4.07
C GLU A 285 -23.21 -15.99 3.97
N CYS A 286 -24.17 -16.82 3.63
CA CYS A 286 -25.59 -16.51 3.68
C CYS A 286 -26.27 -17.21 4.85
N TYR A 287 -26.74 -16.45 5.81
CA TYR A 287 -27.39 -17.00 7.01
C TYR A 287 -28.79 -17.57 6.74
N GLU A 288 -29.43 -17.24 5.60
CA GLU A 288 -30.74 -17.81 5.24
C GLU A 288 -30.66 -19.20 4.60
N CYS A 289 -29.69 -19.41 3.69
CA CYS A 289 -29.60 -20.67 2.96
C CYS A 289 -28.37 -21.53 3.29
N GLY A 290 -27.50 -21.05 4.21
CA GLY A 290 -26.28 -21.73 4.64
C GLY A 290 -25.21 -21.82 3.56
N PHE A 291 -25.28 -21.02 2.48
CA PHE A 291 -24.24 -20.99 1.46
C PHE A 291 -22.98 -20.34 2.02
N THR A 292 -21.83 -20.96 1.80
CA THR A 292 -20.50 -20.42 2.06
C THR A 292 -19.66 -20.47 0.78
N GLY A 293 -18.97 -19.36 0.46
CA GLY A 293 -18.19 -19.28 -0.76
C GLY A 293 -18.04 -17.85 -1.28
N GLU A 294 -18.13 -17.65 -2.58
CA GLU A 294 -18.04 -16.33 -3.22
C GLU A 294 -19.42 -15.85 -3.67
N PHE A 295 -19.77 -14.62 -3.25
CA PHE A 295 -21.00 -13.96 -3.69
C PHE A 295 -20.76 -13.22 -5.02
N ASN A 296 -21.81 -13.19 -5.83
CA ASN A 296 -21.81 -12.43 -7.09
C ASN A 296 -21.84 -10.92 -6.80
N CYS A 297 -20.90 -10.17 -7.36
CA CYS A 297 -20.93 -8.72 -7.32
C CYS A 297 -21.86 -8.19 -8.42
N THR A 298 -22.94 -7.53 -8.05
CA THR A 298 -23.99 -7.02 -8.96
C THR A 298 -24.25 -5.53 -8.72
N SER A 299 -25.11 -4.93 -9.53
CA SER A 299 -25.61 -3.55 -9.30
C SER A 299 -26.39 -3.39 -7.99
N LYS A 300 -26.86 -4.49 -7.40
CA LYS A 300 -27.53 -4.53 -6.08
C LYS A 300 -26.56 -4.78 -4.92
N GLY A 301 -25.25 -4.76 -5.15
CA GLY A 301 -24.23 -5.18 -4.19
C GLY A 301 -23.88 -6.66 -4.33
N PHE A 302 -23.48 -7.30 -3.24
CA PHE A 302 -23.12 -8.71 -3.21
C PHE A 302 -24.35 -9.60 -2.99
N VAL A 303 -24.58 -10.53 -3.90
CA VAL A 303 -25.77 -11.38 -3.94
C VAL A 303 -25.38 -12.84 -3.78
N CYS A 304 -26.03 -13.54 -2.86
CA CYS A 304 -25.84 -14.97 -2.67
C CYS A 304 -26.19 -15.75 -3.97
N PRO A 305 -25.26 -16.55 -4.52
CA PRO A 305 -25.50 -17.25 -5.77
C PRO A 305 -26.54 -18.37 -5.64
N LYS A 306 -26.83 -18.85 -4.42
CA LYS A 306 -27.75 -19.94 -4.16
C LYS A 306 -29.21 -19.48 -4.01
N CYS A 307 -29.47 -18.38 -3.28
CA CYS A 307 -30.82 -17.95 -2.97
C CYS A 307 -31.16 -16.51 -3.40
N GLY A 308 -30.18 -15.77 -3.94
CA GLY A 308 -30.38 -14.39 -4.36
C GLY A 308 -30.43 -13.37 -3.22
N ASN A 309 -30.23 -13.80 -1.95
CA ASN A 309 -30.23 -12.90 -0.81
C ASN A 309 -29.10 -11.88 -0.89
N HIS A 310 -29.38 -10.62 -0.60
CA HIS A 310 -28.45 -9.49 -0.58
C HIS A 310 -28.71 -8.55 0.61
N ASP A 311 -29.52 -8.98 1.56
CA ASP A 311 -29.77 -8.24 2.81
C ASP A 311 -28.51 -8.29 3.68
N SER A 312 -27.89 -7.13 3.90
CA SER A 312 -26.65 -7.01 4.69
C SER A 312 -26.79 -7.45 6.15
N ALA A 313 -28.01 -7.57 6.67
CA ALA A 313 -28.27 -8.13 7.99
C ALA A 313 -28.26 -9.67 8.01
N LYS A 314 -28.38 -10.31 6.84
CA LYS A 314 -28.53 -11.75 6.68
C LYS A 314 -27.40 -12.39 5.88
N VAL A 315 -26.43 -11.60 5.48
CA VAL A 315 -25.23 -12.08 4.77
C VAL A 315 -23.99 -11.54 5.43
N SER A 316 -22.90 -12.29 5.37
CA SER A 316 -21.55 -11.86 5.72
C SER A 316 -20.70 -11.84 4.46
N VAL A 317 -20.30 -10.67 4.01
CA VAL A 317 -19.42 -10.50 2.85
C VAL A 317 -18.17 -9.81 3.30
N THR A 318 -17.01 -10.39 3.02
CA THR A 318 -15.72 -9.81 3.38
C THR A 318 -14.85 -9.63 2.15
N ARG A 319 -14.35 -8.42 1.97
CA ARG A 319 -13.38 -8.08 0.91
C ARG A 319 -12.22 -7.33 1.50
N ARG A 320 -11.07 -7.53 0.88
CA ARG A 320 -9.88 -6.77 1.16
C ARG A 320 -9.56 -5.85 -0.02
N VAL A 321 -9.41 -4.58 0.24
CA VAL A 321 -8.97 -3.61 -0.74
C VAL A 321 -7.88 -2.75 -0.09
N CYS A 322 -6.66 -2.87 -0.55
CA CYS A 322 -5.50 -2.27 0.09
C CYS A 322 -5.32 -2.76 1.54
N GLY A 323 -5.43 -1.89 2.52
CA GLY A 323 -5.42 -2.22 3.95
C GLY A 323 -6.80 -2.49 4.54
N TYR A 324 -7.88 -2.18 3.81
CA TYR A 324 -9.24 -2.43 4.29
C TYR A 324 -9.60 -3.90 4.18
N LEU A 325 -10.05 -4.44 5.30
CA LEU A 325 -10.67 -5.75 5.37
C LEU A 325 -12.04 -5.57 6.03
N GLY A 326 -13.10 -5.88 5.31
CA GLY A 326 -14.46 -5.75 5.85
C GLY A 326 -15.55 -5.95 4.81
N SER A 327 -16.80 -5.75 5.25
CA SER A 327 -17.94 -5.79 4.35
C SER A 327 -18.07 -4.48 3.58
N PRO A 328 -18.04 -4.50 2.24
CA PRO A 328 -18.25 -3.30 1.43
C PRO A 328 -19.63 -2.67 1.63
N ASP A 329 -20.63 -3.45 2.03
CA ASP A 329 -22.02 -2.99 2.22
C ASP A 329 -22.23 -2.42 3.62
N ALA A 330 -21.60 -2.99 4.66
CA ALA A 330 -21.72 -2.54 6.04
C ALA A 330 -20.76 -1.39 6.39
N ARG A 331 -19.59 -1.37 5.79
CA ARG A 331 -18.61 -0.28 5.87
C ARG A 331 -18.34 0.23 4.46
N PRO A 332 -19.06 1.25 4.02
CA PRO A 332 -19.04 1.64 2.62
C PRO A 332 -17.64 2.01 2.15
N PHE A 333 -17.18 1.32 1.13
CA PHE A 333 -16.01 1.72 0.37
C PHE A 333 -16.36 2.97 -0.43
N ASN A 334 -15.39 3.83 -0.69
CA ASN A 334 -15.59 4.91 -1.66
C ASN A 334 -15.83 4.36 -3.08
N ALA A 335 -16.28 5.21 -3.99
CA ALA A 335 -16.68 4.78 -5.34
C ALA A 335 -15.54 4.07 -6.09
N GLY A 336 -14.31 4.58 -6.02
CA GLY A 336 -13.15 3.95 -6.65
C GLY A 336 -12.83 2.57 -6.08
N LYS A 337 -13.00 2.38 -4.77
CA LYS A 337 -12.80 1.07 -4.14
C LYS A 337 -13.88 0.06 -4.51
N GLN A 338 -15.12 0.49 -4.59
CA GLN A 338 -16.22 -0.35 -5.08
C GLN A 338 -15.97 -0.79 -6.52
N GLU A 339 -15.52 0.13 -7.37
CA GLU A 339 -15.21 -0.16 -8.75
C GLU A 339 -14.01 -1.10 -8.90
N GLU A 340 -12.95 -0.91 -8.11
CA GLU A 340 -11.81 -1.83 -8.07
C GLU A 340 -12.25 -3.26 -7.71
N VAL A 341 -13.08 -3.44 -6.68
CA VAL A 341 -13.59 -4.76 -6.28
C VAL A 341 -14.39 -5.44 -7.38
N LYS A 342 -15.22 -4.68 -8.11
CA LYS A 342 -16.03 -5.21 -9.22
C LYS A 342 -15.18 -5.68 -10.40
N ARG A 343 -14.08 -4.96 -10.69
CA ARG A 343 -13.22 -5.22 -11.86
C ARG A 343 -12.14 -6.25 -11.58
N ARG A 344 -11.92 -6.59 -10.33
CA ARG A 344 -10.85 -7.48 -9.91
C ARG A 344 -10.99 -8.89 -10.48
N VAL A 345 -9.92 -9.37 -11.13
CA VAL A 345 -9.83 -10.74 -11.65
C VAL A 345 -9.11 -11.66 -10.67
N LYS A 346 -9.33 -12.96 -10.81
CA LYS A 346 -8.63 -13.99 -10.03
C LYS A 346 -7.32 -14.35 -10.71
N HIS A 347 -6.31 -14.63 -9.90
CA HIS A 347 -5.03 -15.16 -10.34
C HIS A 347 -5.08 -16.70 -10.29
N LEU A 348 -5.24 -17.33 -11.44
CA LEU A 348 -5.37 -18.78 -11.61
C LEU A 348 -4.33 -19.33 -12.56
#